data_546bee4a72d509a9511090f0634ddb8f
#
_entry.id   546bee4a72d509a9511090f0634ddb8f
#
_cell.length_a   1.000
_cell.length_b   1.000
_cell.length_c   1.000
_cell.angle_alpha   90.00
_cell.angle_beta   90.00
_cell.angle_gamma   90.00
#
_symmetry.space_group_name_H-M   'P 1'
#
loop_
_entity.id
_entity.type
_entity.pdbx_description
1 polymer ?
#
loop_
_entity_poly.entity_id
_entity_poly.type
_entity_poly.pdbx_seq_one_letter_code
_entity_poly.pdbx_strand_id
1 'polypeptide(L)'
;VDTLLRGGRVIDPKTETDRITDLLIADGRVAALGDGLTAPTDAEVVDVSGLIVGPGFVDLHSHVHSMAGQRLQAMDGVTTALDLEAGLMPIAEALARAAADGRPLNYGFSASWSQARAYAHLDRVPVADFTASMDLLGKPDWQRASSPTERRRWLGLLEDELGAGALGIGVLMGYAPRSDPDEYLDLSRLAAAAHAPTFTHVRELIEADPRTPIDGSEELVRAAAETGAAMHHCHVNSTSLRHVDRVLALLDRSRAAGSRVTVEAYPYGAGSTAIGAFFLAPEKLAGLGITPSSLVLVDTGERIADEARLREVRAIDPGATCIVTFLDEADPFDRAHLHRALAYPDSIVASDAMPISWTGSDGRPVYEQREWPLPAGGHTHPRTAGTFAKSLRLMVLESATWSWLEAFRRCSFLPARVLDEVSSGMRSKGHLTVGADADIVVIDPATLTDRATYSDPTRPSRGVRQLYVHGAPVVRGGEIVTDALPGRPVRGDA
;
A
#
# COMPACT_ATOMS: atom_id res chain seq x y z
N VAL A 1 22.68 -7.76 18.25
CA VAL A 1 23.20 -9.15 18.36
C VAL A 1 23.15 -9.75 16.97
N ASP A 2 24.28 -10.35 16.54
CA ASP A 2 24.33 -11.04 15.27
C ASP A 2 23.43 -12.28 15.32
N THR A 3 22.87 -12.67 14.17
CA THR A 3 21.94 -13.81 14.10
C THR A 3 22.30 -14.69 12.92
N LEU A 4 22.48 -15.98 13.16
CA LEU A 4 22.62 -17.00 12.12
C LEU A 4 21.31 -17.77 11.94
N LEU A 5 20.65 -17.58 10.80
CA LEU A 5 19.52 -18.39 10.36
C LEU A 5 20.07 -19.65 9.69
N ARG A 6 19.80 -20.82 10.26
CA ARG A 6 20.40 -22.08 9.84
C ARG A 6 19.42 -23.00 9.13
N GLY A 7 19.82 -23.48 7.94
CA GLY A 7 19.16 -24.58 7.24
C GLY A 7 17.83 -24.21 6.59
N GLY A 8 17.52 -22.93 6.39
CA GLY A 8 16.30 -22.46 5.72
C GLY A 8 16.37 -22.57 4.20
N ARG A 9 15.20 -22.67 3.56
CA ARG A 9 15.09 -22.47 2.12
C ARG A 9 15.15 -20.98 1.83
N VAL A 10 16.33 -20.49 1.41
CA VAL A 10 16.57 -19.08 1.14
C VAL A 10 16.12 -18.74 -0.29
N ILE A 11 15.26 -17.73 -0.39
CA ILE A 11 14.74 -17.19 -1.65
C ILE A 11 15.24 -15.76 -1.81
N ASP A 12 16.00 -15.49 -2.85
CA ASP A 12 16.41 -14.13 -3.22
C ASP A 12 16.02 -13.82 -4.67
N PRO A 13 15.02 -12.95 -4.89
CA PRO A 13 14.54 -12.64 -6.24
C PRO A 13 15.55 -11.87 -7.09
N LYS A 14 16.54 -11.18 -6.49
CA LYS A 14 17.56 -10.43 -7.23
C LYS A 14 18.59 -11.34 -7.88
N THR A 15 18.96 -12.41 -7.20
CA THR A 15 19.96 -13.38 -7.69
C THR A 15 19.33 -14.67 -8.20
N GLU A 16 17.99 -14.75 -8.21
CA GLU A 16 17.21 -15.94 -8.55
C GLU A 16 17.61 -17.16 -7.69
N THR A 17 18.03 -16.90 -6.44
CA THR A 17 18.41 -17.96 -5.49
C THR A 17 17.14 -18.62 -4.92
N ASP A 18 17.10 -19.95 -4.97
CA ASP A 18 16.07 -20.78 -4.32
C ASP A 18 16.74 -22.10 -3.86
N ARG A 19 17.29 -22.11 -2.65
CA ARG A 19 18.02 -23.28 -2.13
C ARG A 19 18.05 -23.30 -0.60
N ILE A 20 18.28 -24.48 -0.03
CA ILE A 20 18.56 -24.62 1.41
C ILE A 20 19.99 -24.15 1.66
N THR A 21 20.16 -23.17 2.56
CA THR A 21 21.45 -22.61 2.94
C THR A 21 21.33 -21.80 4.23
N ASP A 22 22.48 -21.39 4.80
CA ASP A 22 22.49 -20.52 5.99
C ASP A 22 22.56 -19.05 5.59
N LEU A 23 22.02 -18.16 6.43
CA LEU A 23 22.08 -16.71 6.28
C LEU A 23 22.57 -16.08 7.60
N LEU A 24 23.66 -15.30 7.54
CA LEU A 24 24.18 -14.54 8.67
C LEU A 24 23.73 -13.08 8.59
N ILE A 25 23.14 -12.60 9.67
CA ILE A 25 22.82 -11.21 9.93
C ILE A 25 23.88 -10.64 10.86
N ALA A 26 24.54 -9.56 10.48
CA ALA A 26 25.45 -8.80 11.33
C ALA A 26 25.32 -7.30 11.03
N ASP A 27 25.43 -6.46 12.05
CA ASP A 27 25.37 -4.98 11.92
C ASP A 27 24.13 -4.48 11.14
N GLY A 28 23.00 -5.17 11.27
CA GLY A 28 21.76 -4.84 10.58
C GLY A 28 21.75 -5.13 9.08
N ARG A 29 22.71 -5.92 8.60
CA ARG A 29 22.91 -6.29 7.20
C ARG A 29 22.97 -7.81 7.01
N VAL A 30 22.66 -8.24 5.79
CA VAL A 30 23.02 -9.59 5.34
C VAL A 30 24.52 -9.65 5.21
N ALA A 31 25.18 -10.35 6.15
CA ALA A 31 26.64 -10.43 6.20
C ALA A 31 27.21 -11.57 5.37
N ALA A 32 26.51 -12.71 5.31
CA ALA A 32 26.92 -13.87 4.52
C ALA A 32 25.72 -14.75 4.13
N LEU A 33 25.85 -15.43 3.00
CA LEU A 33 24.99 -16.52 2.53
C LEU A 33 25.89 -17.69 2.13
N GLY A 34 25.64 -18.88 2.64
CA GLY A 34 26.48 -20.05 2.31
C GLY A 34 26.15 -21.25 3.19
N ASP A 35 26.60 -22.43 2.78
CA ASP A 35 26.34 -23.66 3.51
C ASP A 35 27.33 -23.81 4.67
N GLY A 36 26.84 -24.22 5.84
CA GLY A 36 27.67 -24.51 7.01
C GLY A 36 28.39 -23.28 7.59
N LEU A 37 27.77 -22.11 7.56
CA LEU A 37 28.35 -20.90 8.14
C LEU A 37 28.66 -21.09 9.62
N THR A 38 29.82 -20.61 10.05
CA THR A 38 30.18 -20.58 11.48
C THR A 38 29.56 -19.33 12.09
N ALA A 39 28.78 -19.54 13.16
CA ALA A 39 28.22 -18.41 13.91
C ALA A 39 29.36 -17.67 14.64
N PRO A 40 29.37 -16.30 14.65
CA PRO A 40 30.21 -15.54 15.58
C PRO A 40 29.96 -15.97 17.03
N THR A 41 30.94 -15.77 17.92
CA THR A 41 30.91 -16.29 19.31
C THR A 41 29.67 -15.90 20.08
N ASP A 42 29.16 -14.69 19.88
CA ASP A 42 28.01 -14.14 20.62
C ASP A 42 26.72 -14.06 19.74
N ALA A 43 26.74 -14.71 18.56
CA ALA A 43 25.58 -14.70 17.68
C ALA A 43 24.50 -15.66 18.15
N GLU A 44 23.25 -15.23 18.02
CA GLU A 44 22.09 -16.11 18.16
C GLU A 44 22.01 -17.07 16.96
N VAL A 45 21.85 -18.36 17.21
CA VAL A 45 21.61 -19.35 16.14
C VAL A 45 20.14 -19.76 16.18
N VAL A 46 19.43 -19.47 15.09
CA VAL A 46 18.02 -19.79 14.92
C VAL A 46 17.89 -20.90 13.87
N ASP A 47 17.40 -22.06 14.27
CA ASP A 47 17.07 -23.15 13.35
C ASP A 47 15.79 -22.78 12.58
N VAL A 48 15.93 -22.63 11.27
CA VAL A 48 14.83 -22.33 10.33
C VAL A 48 14.66 -23.44 9.28
N SER A 49 15.09 -24.67 9.63
CA SER A 49 14.92 -25.84 8.78
C SER A 49 13.46 -26.09 8.44
N GLY A 50 13.16 -26.32 7.17
CA GLY A 50 11.79 -26.51 6.68
C GLY A 50 11.01 -25.21 6.49
N LEU A 51 11.58 -24.06 6.86
CA LEU A 51 10.98 -22.74 6.68
C LEU A 51 11.56 -22.03 5.45
N ILE A 52 10.83 -21.03 4.97
CA ILE A 52 11.23 -20.18 3.85
C ILE A 52 11.79 -18.88 4.41
N VAL A 53 12.99 -18.51 3.96
CA VAL A 53 13.67 -17.26 4.32
C VAL A 53 13.73 -16.38 3.08
N GLY A 54 13.15 -15.21 3.16
CA GLY A 54 13.14 -14.25 2.05
C GLY A 54 13.30 -12.81 2.51
N PRO A 55 13.48 -11.86 1.57
CA PRO A 55 13.45 -10.45 1.91
C PRO A 55 12.05 -10.09 2.45
N GLY A 56 12.00 -9.28 3.50
CA GLY A 56 10.76 -8.78 4.05
C GLY A 56 9.92 -8.01 3.03
N PHE A 57 8.61 -8.05 3.16
CA PHE A 57 7.72 -7.44 2.20
C PHE A 57 7.79 -5.91 2.27
N VAL A 58 7.68 -5.28 1.10
CA VAL A 58 7.65 -3.84 0.91
C VAL A 58 6.25 -3.47 0.43
N ASP A 59 5.50 -2.80 1.28
CA ASP A 59 4.16 -2.31 0.98
C ASP A 59 4.23 -0.85 0.54
N LEU A 60 3.94 -0.59 -0.74
CA LEU A 60 3.95 0.76 -1.31
C LEU A 60 2.68 1.55 -0.95
N HIS A 61 1.65 0.88 -0.44
CA HIS A 61 0.34 1.44 -0.29
C HIS A 61 -0.27 1.09 1.08
N SER A 62 0.16 1.83 2.10
CA SER A 62 -0.31 1.62 3.47
C SER A 62 -0.62 2.95 4.15
N HIS A 63 -1.90 3.21 4.42
CA HIS A 63 -2.35 4.38 5.17
C HIS A 63 -2.30 4.16 6.69
N VAL A 64 -1.59 3.12 7.13
CA VAL A 64 -1.51 2.74 8.54
C VAL A 64 -0.26 3.31 9.19
N HIS A 65 -0.46 4.32 10.01
CA HIS A 65 0.64 5.00 10.73
C HIS A 65 0.66 4.68 12.22
N SER A 66 -0.37 3.98 12.75
CA SER A 66 -0.46 3.60 14.16
C SER A 66 0.42 2.38 14.48
N MET A 67 0.82 2.27 15.76
CA MET A 67 1.57 1.12 16.27
C MET A 67 0.81 -0.19 16.08
N ALA A 68 -0.50 -0.19 16.35
CA ALA A 68 -1.36 -1.35 16.18
C ALA A 68 -1.35 -1.89 14.75
N GLY A 69 -1.54 -1.00 13.78
CA GLY A 69 -1.59 -1.40 12.39
C GLY A 69 -0.25 -1.88 11.86
N GLN A 70 0.86 -1.23 12.24
CA GLN A 70 2.20 -1.70 11.84
C GLN A 70 2.56 -3.05 12.46
N ARG A 71 2.10 -3.37 13.67
CA ARG A 71 2.25 -4.70 14.26
C ARG A 71 1.44 -5.76 13.49
N LEU A 72 0.22 -5.43 13.06
CA LEU A 72 -0.55 -6.33 12.18
C LEU A 72 0.17 -6.58 10.86
N GLN A 73 0.71 -5.54 10.23
CA GLN A 73 1.50 -5.68 9.01
C GLN A 73 2.81 -6.47 9.23
N ALA A 74 3.45 -6.31 10.39
CA ALA A 74 4.60 -7.15 10.77
C ALA A 74 4.22 -8.65 10.82
N MET A 75 3.06 -8.98 11.41
CA MET A 75 2.53 -10.35 11.43
C MET A 75 2.13 -10.87 10.03
N ASP A 76 1.98 -9.99 9.05
CA ASP A 76 1.72 -10.31 7.64
C ASP A 76 3.01 -10.33 6.77
N GLY A 77 4.18 -10.12 7.41
CA GLY A 77 5.50 -10.23 6.79
C GLY A 77 6.09 -8.92 6.23
N VAL A 78 5.44 -7.79 6.47
CA VAL A 78 5.90 -6.48 6.02
C VAL A 78 7.06 -5.99 6.89
N THR A 79 8.12 -5.50 6.27
CA THR A 79 9.26 -4.83 6.92
C THR A 79 9.36 -3.35 6.59
N THR A 80 8.70 -2.94 5.50
CA THR A 80 8.70 -1.55 5.02
C THR A 80 7.28 -1.20 4.58
N ALA A 81 6.63 -0.26 5.28
CA ALA A 81 5.28 0.21 5.00
C ALA A 81 5.31 1.68 4.60
N LEU A 82 4.89 1.98 3.38
CA LEU A 82 4.96 3.31 2.77
C LEU A 82 3.56 3.81 2.42
N ASP A 83 3.29 5.08 2.70
CA ASP A 83 2.05 5.74 2.26
C ASP A 83 2.34 6.59 1.02
N LEU A 84 2.14 5.98 -0.14
CA LEU A 84 2.52 6.61 -1.40
C LEU A 84 1.34 7.08 -2.25
N GLU A 85 0.15 6.48 -2.15
CA GLU A 85 -1.02 6.92 -2.92
C GLU A 85 -1.63 8.20 -2.36
N ALA A 86 -1.93 8.25 -1.06
CA ALA A 86 -2.45 9.46 -0.43
C ALA A 86 -1.33 10.43 -0.06
N GLY A 87 -0.23 9.91 0.43
CA GLY A 87 0.89 10.69 0.93
C GLY A 87 0.56 11.50 2.17
N LEU A 88 1.59 12.12 2.73
CA LEU A 88 1.47 13.06 3.85
C LEU A 88 2.22 14.36 3.57
N MET A 89 1.76 15.44 4.18
CA MET A 89 2.42 16.75 4.16
C MET A 89 2.18 17.48 5.48
N PRO A 90 3.17 18.27 6.00
CA PRO A 90 4.55 18.38 5.50
C PRO A 90 5.38 17.11 5.75
N ILE A 91 6.20 16.71 4.77
CA ILE A 91 7.04 15.50 4.84
C ILE A 91 7.98 15.53 6.05
N ALA A 92 8.63 16.65 6.30
CA ALA A 92 9.57 16.79 7.40
C ALA A 92 8.88 16.54 8.76
N GLU A 93 7.65 17.04 8.95
CA GLU A 93 6.86 16.82 10.17
C GLU A 93 6.42 15.35 10.28
N ALA A 94 5.92 14.75 9.19
CA ALA A 94 5.50 13.35 9.16
C ALA A 94 6.65 12.41 9.58
N LEU A 95 7.83 12.61 9.01
CA LEU A 95 9.02 11.81 9.30
C LEU A 95 9.51 12.05 10.75
N ALA A 96 9.52 13.31 11.22
CA ALA A 96 9.93 13.64 12.59
C ALA A 96 8.98 13.03 13.63
N ARG A 97 7.67 13.09 13.39
CA ARG A 97 6.66 12.47 14.28
C ARG A 97 6.85 10.95 14.34
N ALA A 98 6.97 10.30 13.19
CA ALA A 98 7.18 8.84 13.13
C ALA A 98 8.48 8.42 13.83
N ALA A 99 9.56 9.19 13.69
CA ALA A 99 10.82 8.94 14.37
C ALA A 99 10.73 9.12 15.90
N ALA A 100 10.00 10.16 16.36
CA ALA A 100 9.81 10.42 17.78
C ALA A 100 8.96 9.33 18.46
N ASP A 101 7.93 8.85 17.80
CA ASP A 101 7.06 7.78 18.31
C ASP A 101 7.74 6.40 18.31
N GLY A 102 8.75 6.20 17.44
CA GLY A 102 9.31 4.90 17.10
C GLY A 102 8.38 4.08 16.23
N ARG A 103 8.93 3.19 15.40
CA ARG A 103 8.15 2.29 14.52
C ARG A 103 8.75 0.90 14.49
N PRO A 104 7.94 -0.16 14.47
CA PRO A 104 8.44 -1.53 14.26
C PRO A 104 8.92 -1.76 12.83
N LEU A 105 8.32 -1.07 11.83
CA LEU A 105 8.61 -1.20 10.40
C LEU A 105 9.29 0.07 9.88
N ASN A 106 10.03 -0.07 8.78
CA ASN A 106 10.49 1.09 8.01
C ASN A 106 9.28 1.84 7.45
N TYR A 107 9.39 3.15 7.31
CA TYR A 107 8.29 4.02 6.92
C TYR A 107 8.77 5.14 5.99
N GLY A 108 7.86 5.66 5.17
CA GLY A 108 8.11 6.78 4.27
C GLY A 108 6.83 7.22 3.59
N PHE A 109 6.86 8.39 2.97
CA PHE A 109 5.67 9.04 2.45
C PHE A 109 5.94 9.71 1.10
N SER A 110 4.93 9.77 0.24
CA SER A 110 4.89 10.65 -0.92
C SER A 110 4.35 12.04 -0.54
N ALA A 111 4.59 13.03 -1.39
CA ALA A 111 3.93 14.32 -1.29
C ALA A 111 2.45 14.20 -1.68
N SER A 112 1.56 14.70 -0.82
CA SER A 112 0.10 14.55 -0.98
C SER A 112 -0.47 15.60 -1.92
N TRP A 113 -0.79 15.22 -3.18
CA TRP A 113 -1.50 16.12 -4.09
C TRP A 113 -2.85 16.57 -3.53
N SER A 114 -3.55 15.71 -2.80
CA SER A 114 -4.85 16.05 -2.22
C SER A 114 -4.75 17.19 -1.20
N GLN A 115 -3.73 17.19 -0.35
CA GLN A 115 -3.50 18.27 0.62
C GLN A 115 -2.94 19.54 -0.04
N ALA A 116 -2.04 19.40 -1.03
CA ALA A 116 -1.55 20.53 -1.80
C ALA A 116 -2.70 21.25 -2.53
N ARG A 117 -3.63 20.46 -3.10
CA ARG A 117 -4.84 20.97 -3.72
C ARG A 117 -5.76 21.67 -2.72
N ALA A 118 -5.94 21.10 -1.51
CA ALA A 118 -6.73 21.73 -0.43
C ALA A 118 -6.13 23.06 0.01
N TYR A 119 -4.81 23.16 0.08
CA TYR A 119 -4.11 24.41 0.34
C TYR A 119 -4.39 25.47 -0.73
N ALA A 120 -4.34 25.09 -2.01
CA ALA A 120 -4.56 26.01 -3.11
C ALA A 120 -6.01 26.45 -3.27
N HIS A 121 -6.98 25.54 -3.09
CA HIS A 121 -8.41 25.77 -3.34
C HIS A 121 -9.19 26.28 -2.15
N LEU A 122 -8.78 25.87 -0.93
CA LEU A 122 -9.54 26.07 0.30
C LEU A 122 -8.74 26.82 1.39
N ASP A 123 -7.52 27.25 1.09
CA ASP A 123 -6.55 27.81 2.06
C ASP A 123 -6.33 26.92 3.29
N ARG A 124 -6.50 25.59 3.14
CA ARG A 124 -6.32 24.64 4.21
C ARG A 124 -4.84 24.24 4.34
N VAL A 125 -4.24 24.60 5.45
CA VAL A 125 -2.84 24.25 5.74
C VAL A 125 -2.69 22.73 5.82
N PRO A 126 -1.70 22.12 5.14
CA PRO A 126 -1.43 20.68 5.23
C PRO A 126 -1.13 20.24 6.66
N VAL A 127 -1.58 19.04 7.00
CA VAL A 127 -1.36 18.40 8.30
C VAL A 127 -0.87 16.98 8.07
N ALA A 128 0.22 16.57 8.73
CA ALA A 128 0.80 15.24 8.61
C ALA A 128 -0.07 14.16 9.30
N ASP A 129 -1.31 14.04 8.84
CA ASP A 129 -2.32 13.10 9.33
C ASP A 129 -3.23 12.68 8.16
N PHE A 130 -3.30 11.38 7.89
CA PHE A 130 -4.13 10.82 6.83
C PHE A 130 -5.62 11.11 7.08
N THR A 131 -6.09 10.90 8.32
CA THR A 131 -7.52 11.02 8.64
C THR A 131 -8.04 12.45 8.51
N ALA A 132 -7.17 13.45 8.69
CA ALA A 132 -7.51 14.86 8.55
C ALA A 132 -7.89 15.27 7.11
N SER A 133 -7.63 14.41 6.12
CA SER A 133 -7.92 14.67 4.71
C SER A 133 -9.18 13.96 4.19
N MET A 134 -9.75 13.03 4.96
CA MET A 134 -10.87 12.22 4.49
C MET A 134 -12.13 13.04 4.16
N ASP A 135 -12.39 14.13 4.89
CA ASP A 135 -13.52 15.02 4.65
C ASP A 135 -13.39 15.85 3.35
N LEU A 136 -12.17 16.00 2.82
CA LEU A 136 -11.92 16.71 1.56
C LEU A 136 -12.52 16.00 0.37
N LEU A 137 -12.50 14.68 0.38
CA LEU A 137 -12.86 13.84 -0.76
C LEU A 137 -14.32 14.02 -1.21
N GLY A 138 -15.19 14.50 -0.33
CA GLY A 138 -16.58 14.83 -0.62
C GLY A 138 -16.86 16.29 -0.97
N LYS A 139 -15.86 17.21 -0.94
CA LYS A 139 -16.09 18.65 -1.11
C LYS A 139 -16.07 19.09 -2.58
N PRO A 140 -17.17 19.68 -3.13
CA PRO A 140 -17.23 20.11 -4.53
C PRO A 140 -16.14 21.12 -4.90
N ASP A 141 -15.81 22.04 -3.99
CA ASP A 141 -14.78 23.07 -4.24
C ASP A 141 -13.37 22.46 -4.32
N TRP A 142 -13.12 21.37 -3.62
CA TRP A 142 -11.88 20.62 -3.76
C TRP A 142 -11.85 19.79 -5.07
N GLN A 143 -13.00 19.29 -5.55
CA GLN A 143 -13.11 18.42 -6.73
C GLN A 143 -13.07 19.15 -8.08
N ARG A 144 -13.29 20.48 -8.11
CA ARG A 144 -13.33 21.27 -9.35
C ARG A 144 -11.96 21.43 -10.01
N ALA A 145 -11.91 21.83 -11.27
CA ALA A 145 -10.67 22.21 -11.93
C ALA A 145 -9.97 23.38 -11.20
N SER A 146 -8.64 23.36 -11.20
CA SER A 146 -7.81 24.44 -10.66
C SER A 146 -7.71 25.60 -11.64
N SER A 147 -7.80 26.84 -11.16
CA SER A 147 -7.36 28.00 -11.91
C SER A 147 -5.84 27.93 -12.16
N PRO A 148 -5.30 28.68 -13.15
CA PRO A 148 -3.86 28.73 -13.38
C PRO A 148 -3.04 29.16 -12.16
N THR A 149 -3.60 30.02 -11.30
CA THR A 149 -2.94 30.45 -10.06
C THR A 149 -2.92 29.37 -9.00
N GLU A 150 -4.05 28.68 -8.79
CA GLU A 150 -4.13 27.55 -7.86
C GLU A 150 -3.22 26.41 -8.31
N ARG A 151 -3.17 26.12 -9.63
CA ARG A 151 -2.28 25.10 -10.20
C ARG A 151 -0.80 25.40 -9.90
N ARG A 152 -0.34 26.62 -10.13
CA ARG A 152 1.03 27.03 -9.77
C ARG A 152 1.28 26.90 -8.27
N ARG A 153 0.30 27.25 -7.44
CA ARG A 153 0.41 27.21 -5.98
C ARG A 153 0.61 25.79 -5.45
N TRP A 154 -0.19 24.82 -5.89
CA TRP A 154 -0.04 23.45 -5.45
C TRP A 154 1.15 22.74 -6.11
N LEU A 155 1.54 23.06 -7.36
CA LEU A 155 2.76 22.54 -7.98
C LEU A 155 4.01 22.98 -7.20
N GLY A 156 4.12 24.25 -6.83
CA GLY A 156 5.25 24.74 -6.03
C GLY A 156 5.35 24.06 -4.68
N LEU A 157 4.21 23.81 -4.01
CA LEU A 157 4.21 23.11 -2.74
C LEU A 157 4.64 21.64 -2.88
N LEU A 158 4.23 20.95 -3.96
CA LEU A 158 4.69 19.57 -4.23
C LEU A 158 6.20 19.53 -4.54
N GLU A 159 6.72 20.52 -5.26
CA GLU A 159 8.15 20.65 -5.54
C GLU A 159 8.96 20.81 -4.25
N ASP A 160 8.52 21.68 -3.34
CA ASP A 160 9.13 21.86 -2.02
C ASP A 160 9.16 20.56 -1.21
N GLU A 161 8.06 19.78 -1.23
CA GLU A 161 7.97 18.53 -0.49
C GLU A 161 8.82 17.40 -1.11
N LEU A 162 8.96 17.36 -2.43
CA LEU A 162 9.93 16.47 -3.09
C LEU A 162 11.35 16.81 -2.65
N GLY A 163 11.71 18.10 -2.60
CA GLY A 163 12.98 18.57 -2.04
C GLY A 163 13.17 18.28 -0.55
N ALA A 164 12.09 18.11 0.21
CA ALA A 164 12.13 17.73 1.63
C ALA A 164 12.27 16.21 1.86
N GLY A 165 12.31 15.40 0.80
CA GLY A 165 12.53 13.96 0.85
C GLY A 165 11.27 13.10 0.67
N ALA A 166 10.24 13.61 0.00
CA ALA A 166 9.10 12.79 -0.42
C ALA A 166 9.54 11.72 -1.43
N LEU A 167 8.92 10.53 -1.36
CA LEU A 167 9.24 9.38 -2.21
C LEU A 167 8.53 9.41 -3.57
N GLY A 168 7.94 10.52 -3.93
CA GLY A 168 7.14 10.69 -5.12
C GLY A 168 5.93 11.56 -4.85
N ILE A 169 4.94 11.52 -5.73
CA ILE A 169 3.68 12.26 -5.59
C ILE A 169 2.52 11.29 -5.53
N GLY A 170 1.76 11.33 -4.44
CA GLY A 170 0.51 10.60 -4.29
C GLY A 170 -0.66 11.37 -4.91
N VAL A 171 -1.45 10.72 -5.75
CA VAL A 171 -2.45 11.39 -6.60
C VAL A 171 -3.81 10.70 -6.52
N LEU A 172 -4.75 11.33 -5.83
CA LEU A 172 -6.13 10.84 -5.68
C LEU A 172 -7.03 11.39 -6.81
N MET A 173 -6.68 11.10 -8.08
CA MET A 173 -7.37 11.66 -9.24
C MET A 173 -8.84 11.21 -9.32
N GLY A 174 -9.15 9.96 -8.98
CA GLY A 174 -10.51 9.44 -8.97
C GLY A 174 -11.45 10.14 -8.00
N TYR A 175 -10.91 10.83 -6.99
CA TYR A 175 -11.70 11.59 -6.03
C TYR A 175 -11.96 13.05 -6.48
N ALA A 176 -11.18 13.56 -7.43
CA ALA A 176 -11.36 14.89 -8.02
C ALA A 176 -11.56 14.81 -9.54
N PRO A 177 -12.58 14.09 -10.02
CA PRO A 177 -12.74 13.78 -11.44
C PRO A 177 -13.07 14.99 -12.32
N ARG A 178 -13.39 16.15 -11.72
CA ARG A 178 -13.62 17.41 -12.41
C ARG A 178 -12.33 18.23 -12.63
N SER A 179 -11.17 17.75 -12.12
CA SER A 179 -9.89 18.36 -12.44
C SER A 179 -9.61 18.25 -13.94
N ASP A 180 -8.95 19.27 -14.50
CA ASP A 180 -8.58 19.29 -15.91
C ASP A 180 -7.50 18.21 -16.16
N PRO A 181 -7.59 17.39 -17.22
CA PRO A 181 -6.52 16.44 -17.59
C PRO A 181 -5.14 17.08 -17.73
N ASP A 182 -5.04 18.35 -18.11
CA ASP A 182 -3.75 19.07 -18.16
C ASP A 182 -3.14 19.30 -16.77
N GLU A 183 -3.94 19.29 -15.70
CA GLU A 183 -3.40 19.33 -14.33
C GLU A 183 -2.57 18.09 -14.03
N TYR A 184 -3.02 16.91 -14.47
CA TYR A 184 -2.30 15.66 -14.30
C TYR A 184 -1.01 15.61 -15.14
N LEU A 185 -1.03 16.15 -16.36
CA LEU A 185 0.17 16.28 -17.18
C LEU A 185 1.21 17.22 -16.55
N ASP A 186 0.79 18.36 -15.99
CA ASP A 186 1.70 19.29 -15.32
C ASP A 186 2.33 18.67 -14.07
N LEU A 187 1.54 17.93 -13.26
CA LEU A 187 2.03 17.16 -12.14
C LEU A 187 3.03 16.07 -12.59
N SER A 188 2.72 15.36 -13.67
CA SER A 188 3.60 14.32 -14.21
C SER A 188 4.90 14.88 -14.76
N ARG A 189 4.90 16.10 -15.35
CA ARG A 189 6.13 16.81 -15.74
C ARG A 189 7.00 17.16 -14.53
N LEU A 190 6.37 17.63 -13.44
CA LEU A 190 7.07 17.90 -12.18
C LEU A 190 7.72 16.61 -11.63
N ALA A 191 6.98 15.51 -11.57
CA ALA A 191 7.49 14.23 -11.13
C ALA A 191 8.66 13.72 -12.00
N ALA A 192 8.54 13.83 -13.33
CA ALA A 192 9.61 13.48 -14.26
C ALA A 192 10.88 14.32 -14.06
N ALA A 193 10.73 15.64 -13.87
CA ALA A 193 11.86 16.53 -13.61
C ALA A 193 12.58 16.23 -12.30
N ALA A 194 11.85 15.75 -11.29
CA ALA A 194 12.40 15.33 -10.00
C ALA A 194 12.88 13.86 -9.96
N HIS A 195 12.81 13.13 -11.07
CA HIS A 195 13.08 11.68 -11.13
C HIS A 195 12.28 10.88 -10.09
N ALA A 196 11.09 11.36 -9.74
CA ALA A 196 10.22 10.78 -8.74
C ALA A 196 9.00 10.10 -9.41
N PRO A 197 8.52 8.95 -8.88
CA PRO A 197 7.30 8.32 -9.40
C PRO A 197 6.05 9.06 -8.94
N THR A 198 4.93 8.85 -9.67
CA THR A 198 3.59 9.14 -9.18
C THR A 198 2.90 7.85 -8.76
N PHE A 199 2.05 7.92 -7.72
CA PHE A 199 1.21 6.82 -7.26
C PHE A 199 -0.23 7.26 -7.39
N THR A 200 -0.97 6.65 -8.32
CA THR A 200 -2.23 7.24 -8.77
C THR A 200 -3.42 6.33 -8.55
N HIS A 201 -4.37 6.79 -7.73
CA HIS A 201 -5.76 6.37 -7.81
C HIS A 201 -6.37 7.02 -9.05
N VAL A 202 -6.51 6.26 -10.12
CA VAL A 202 -6.95 6.77 -11.42
C VAL A 202 -8.41 7.23 -11.40
N ARG A 203 -8.81 8.08 -12.35
CA ARG A 203 -10.21 8.41 -12.61
C ARG A 203 -11.01 7.14 -12.93
N GLU A 204 -12.32 7.28 -12.87
CA GLU A 204 -13.24 6.23 -13.33
C GLU A 204 -12.96 5.85 -14.80
N LEU A 205 -13.16 4.58 -15.10
CA LEU A 205 -13.17 4.10 -16.48
C LEU A 205 -14.38 4.66 -17.24
N ILE A 206 -14.26 4.78 -18.56
CA ILE A 206 -15.34 5.23 -19.41
C ILE A 206 -16.57 4.31 -19.35
N GLU A 207 -16.38 3.03 -19.06
CA GLU A 207 -17.47 2.07 -18.85
C GLU A 207 -18.24 2.34 -17.55
N ALA A 208 -17.55 2.86 -16.52
CA ALA A 208 -18.19 3.20 -15.25
C ALA A 208 -18.87 4.58 -15.30
N ASP A 209 -18.26 5.57 -15.96
CA ASP A 209 -18.88 6.87 -16.22
C ASP A 209 -18.55 7.39 -17.63
N PRO A 210 -19.45 7.23 -18.60
CA PRO A 210 -19.25 7.73 -19.97
C PRO A 210 -19.10 9.26 -20.08
N ARG A 211 -19.33 10.01 -18.99
CA ARG A 211 -19.15 11.47 -18.92
C ARG A 211 -17.79 11.90 -18.40
N THR A 212 -16.93 10.93 -18.04
CA THR A 212 -15.56 11.26 -17.64
C THR A 212 -14.83 11.97 -18.79
N PRO A 213 -14.03 13.01 -18.53
CA PRO A 213 -13.33 13.75 -19.59
C PRO A 213 -12.30 12.88 -20.32
N ILE A 214 -11.78 11.88 -19.65
CA ILE A 214 -10.84 10.89 -20.16
C ILE A 214 -10.93 9.63 -19.31
N ASP A 215 -10.74 8.46 -19.91
CA ASP A 215 -10.60 7.20 -19.17
C ASP A 215 -9.39 7.26 -18.23
N GLY A 216 -9.56 6.86 -16.97
CA GLY A 216 -8.52 7.04 -15.96
C GLY A 216 -7.23 6.27 -16.25
N SER A 217 -7.33 5.06 -16.77
CA SER A 217 -6.16 4.28 -17.15
C SER A 217 -5.48 4.81 -18.42
N GLU A 218 -6.27 5.35 -19.39
CA GLU A 218 -5.74 6.02 -20.59
C GLU A 218 -5.03 7.33 -20.22
N GLU A 219 -5.58 8.10 -19.27
CA GLU A 219 -4.95 9.32 -18.75
C GLU A 219 -3.56 9.02 -18.17
N LEU A 220 -3.43 7.96 -17.38
CA LEU A 220 -2.16 7.54 -16.77
C LEU A 220 -1.13 7.16 -17.84
N VAL A 221 -1.48 6.28 -18.78
CA VAL A 221 -0.53 5.84 -19.82
C VAL A 221 -0.17 6.94 -20.78
N ARG A 222 -1.09 7.88 -21.07
CA ARG A 222 -0.84 9.09 -21.84
C ARG A 222 0.17 9.98 -21.12
N ALA A 223 -0.02 10.24 -19.83
CA ALA A 223 0.90 11.03 -19.03
C ALA A 223 2.31 10.42 -19.01
N ALA A 224 2.41 9.09 -18.83
CA ALA A 224 3.70 8.38 -18.91
C ALA A 224 4.40 8.57 -20.25
N ALA A 225 3.65 8.44 -21.36
CA ALA A 225 4.20 8.58 -22.72
C ALA A 225 4.63 10.02 -23.05
N GLU A 226 3.83 11.02 -22.66
CA GLU A 226 4.08 12.44 -22.99
C GLU A 226 5.17 13.07 -22.10
N THR A 227 5.34 12.61 -20.86
CA THR A 227 6.25 13.24 -19.90
C THR A 227 7.50 12.43 -19.59
N GLY A 228 7.49 11.11 -19.85
CA GLY A 228 8.53 10.19 -19.44
C GLY A 228 8.56 9.90 -17.94
N ALA A 229 7.55 10.36 -17.19
CA ALA A 229 7.43 10.07 -15.77
C ALA A 229 7.26 8.58 -15.48
N ALA A 230 7.77 8.11 -14.35
CA ALA A 230 7.44 6.80 -13.80
C ALA A 230 6.06 6.87 -13.15
N MET A 231 5.10 6.15 -13.70
CA MET A 231 3.70 6.18 -13.27
C MET A 231 3.34 4.85 -12.63
N HIS A 232 2.84 4.88 -11.39
CA HIS A 232 2.34 3.70 -10.69
C HIS A 232 0.81 3.73 -10.64
N HIS A 233 0.19 2.70 -11.24
CA HIS A 233 -1.26 2.51 -11.23
C HIS A 233 -1.65 1.76 -9.96
N CYS A 234 -2.24 2.47 -8.99
CA CYS A 234 -2.65 1.88 -7.72
C CYS A 234 -3.82 0.90 -7.91
N HIS A 235 -3.83 -0.17 -7.10
CA HIS A 235 -4.91 -1.17 -6.94
C HIS A 235 -5.77 -1.40 -8.19
N VAL A 236 -5.15 -1.85 -9.27
CA VAL A 236 -5.81 -2.06 -10.56
C VAL A 236 -7.07 -2.93 -10.47
N ASN A 237 -7.13 -3.85 -9.51
CA ASN A 237 -8.30 -4.71 -9.27
C ASN A 237 -9.56 -3.93 -8.89
N SER A 238 -9.45 -2.86 -8.09
CA SER A 238 -10.61 -2.06 -7.66
C SER A 238 -11.02 -1.01 -8.68
N THR A 239 -10.07 -0.38 -9.36
CA THR A 239 -10.36 0.67 -10.35
C THR A 239 -10.78 0.11 -11.71
N SER A 240 -10.31 -1.09 -12.05
CA SER A 240 -10.68 -1.75 -13.32
C SER A 240 -11.95 -2.59 -13.23
N LEU A 241 -12.39 -2.97 -12.04
CA LEU A 241 -13.60 -3.78 -11.84
C LEU A 241 -13.60 -5.04 -12.73
N ARG A 242 -14.67 -5.25 -13.48
CA ARG A 242 -14.82 -6.35 -14.47
C ARG A 242 -14.17 -6.05 -15.83
N HIS A 243 -13.52 -4.89 -15.98
CA HIS A 243 -12.81 -4.46 -17.20
C HIS A 243 -11.29 -4.64 -17.11
N VAL A 244 -10.82 -5.43 -16.15
CA VAL A 244 -9.38 -5.62 -15.88
C VAL A 244 -8.60 -6.06 -17.12
N ASP A 245 -9.14 -6.93 -17.94
CA ASP A 245 -8.46 -7.42 -19.17
C ASP A 245 -8.17 -6.27 -20.16
N ARG A 246 -9.12 -5.33 -20.32
CA ARG A 246 -8.93 -4.15 -21.16
C ARG A 246 -7.83 -3.25 -20.63
N VAL A 247 -7.86 -3.00 -19.31
CA VAL A 247 -6.86 -2.14 -18.65
C VAL A 247 -5.47 -2.78 -18.73
N LEU A 248 -5.34 -4.06 -18.42
CA LEU A 248 -4.06 -4.75 -18.49
C LEU A 248 -3.49 -4.76 -19.93
N ALA A 249 -4.33 -4.97 -20.95
CA ALA A 249 -3.91 -4.86 -22.35
C ALA A 249 -3.48 -3.43 -22.74
N LEU A 250 -4.07 -2.39 -22.14
CA LEU A 250 -3.62 -1.00 -22.31
C LEU A 250 -2.23 -0.79 -21.69
N LEU A 251 -2.00 -1.32 -20.48
CA LEU A 251 -0.71 -1.24 -19.81
C LEU A 251 0.39 -1.97 -20.59
N ASP A 252 0.09 -3.15 -21.15
CA ASP A 252 1.01 -3.90 -22.01
C ASP A 252 1.45 -3.08 -23.24
N ARG A 253 0.49 -2.45 -23.93
CA ARG A 253 0.80 -1.60 -25.08
C ARG A 253 1.66 -0.40 -24.69
N SER A 254 1.37 0.23 -23.56
CA SER A 254 2.13 1.36 -23.04
C SER A 254 3.57 0.96 -22.69
N ARG A 255 3.75 -0.17 -22.00
CA ARG A 255 5.07 -0.72 -21.67
C ARG A 255 5.85 -1.11 -22.92
N ALA A 256 5.20 -1.75 -23.89
CA ALA A 256 5.82 -2.12 -25.17
C ALA A 256 6.26 -0.88 -25.98
N ALA A 257 5.58 0.24 -25.81
CA ALA A 257 5.97 1.54 -26.40
C ALA A 257 7.09 2.27 -25.61
N GLY A 258 7.59 1.68 -24.51
CA GLY A 258 8.68 2.23 -23.72
C GLY A 258 8.26 3.12 -22.55
N SER A 259 6.96 3.21 -22.24
CA SER A 259 6.49 3.96 -21.07
C SER A 259 6.83 3.26 -19.76
N ARG A 260 7.15 4.04 -18.74
CA ARG A 260 7.52 3.57 -17.40
C ARG A 260 6.28 3.44 -16.53
N VAL A 261 5.52 2.37 -16.72
CA VAL A 261 4.28 2.11 -15.98
C VAL A 261 4.41 0.86 -15.14
N THR A 262 4.17 0.99 -13.85
CA THR A 262 4.06 -0.11 -12.88
C THR A 262 2.63 -0.21 -12.36
N VAL A 263 2.27 -1.33 -11.75
CA VAL A 263 0.90 -1.60 -11.31
C VAL A 263 0.90 -2.47 -10.06
N GLU A 264 -0.08 -2.24 -9.20
CA GLU A 264 -0.30 -3.05 -8.00
C GLU A 264 -1.73 -3.60 -7.93
N ALA A 265 -1.90 -4.64 -7.12
CA ALA A 265 -3.17 -5.24 -6.79
C ALA A 265 -3.16 -5.83 -5.38
N TYR A 266 -4.34 -5.97 -4.78
CA TYR A 266 -4.57 -6.70 -3.53
C TYR A 266 -5.63 -7.82 -3.71
N PRO A 267 -5.63 -8.87 -2.86
CA PRO A 267 -6.42 -10.07 -3.08
C PRO A 267 -7.85 -9.98 -2.50
N TYR A 268 -8.49 -8.82 -2.59
CA TYR A 268 -9.84 -8.60 -2.07
C TYR A 268 -10.77 -8.01 -3.11
N GLY A 269 -12.02 -8.45 -3.12
CA GLY A 269 -13.10 -7.92 -3.95
C GLY A 269 -13.79 -6.68 -3.37
N ALA A 270 -13.34 -6.22 -2.22
CA ALA A 270 -13.81 -4.99 -1.61
C ALA A 270 -12.66 -4.04 -1.34
N GLY A 271 -12.94 -2.75 -1.39
CA GLY A 271 -12.06 -1.66 -0.98
C GLY A 271 -12.61 -0.93 0.24
N SER A 272 -11.87 0.07 0.71
CA SER A 272 -12.32 0.95 1.79
C SER A 272 -11.97 2.39 1.45
N THR A 273 -12.94 3.31 1.66
CA THR A 273 -12.80 4.73 1.32
C THR A 273 -13.77 5.60 2.10
N ALA A 274 -13.72 6.93 1.93
CA ALA A 274 -14.72 7.84 2.46
C ALA A 274 -16.05 7.69 1.69
N ILE A 275 -17.17 7.60 2.41
CA ILE A 275 -18.50 7.46 1.79
C ILE A 275 -18.87 8.68 0.91
N GLY A 276 -18.26 9.84 1.18
CA GLY A 276 -18.40 11.05 0.38
C GLY A 276 -17.69 11.03 -0.96
N ALA A 277 -16.88 10.00 -1.27
CA ALA A 277 -16.17 9.88 -2.54
C ALA A 277 -17.12 10.09 -3.73
N PHE A 278 -16.61 10.78 -4.76
CA PHE A 278 -17.41 11.17 -5.92
C PHE A 278 -18.05 9.97 -6.63
N PHE A 279 -17.29 8.90 -6.82
CA PHE A 279 -17.74 7.68 -7.50
C PHE A 279 -18.76 6.86 -6.69
N LEU A 280 -18.97 7.16 -5.39
CA LEU A 280 -19.99 6.56 -4.54
C LEU A 280 -21.29 7.39 -4.47
N ALA A 281 -21.43 8.41 -5.32
CA ALA A 281 -22.72 9.10 -5.44
C ALA A 281 -23.79 8.12 -5.92
N PRO A 282 -25.04 8.20 -5.38
CA PRO A 282 -26.09 7.22 -5.70
C PRO A 282 -26.30 6.98 -7.20
N GLU A 283 -26.25 8.05 -8.00
CA GLU A 283 -26.39 8.01 -9.45
C GLU A 283 -25.24 7.35 -10.21
N LYS A 284 -24.13 7.04 -9.53
CA LYS A 284 -22.93 6.41 -10.13
C LYS A 284 -22.82 4.92 -9.85
N LEU A 285 -23.47 4.42 -8.81
CA LEU A 285 -23.33 3.04 -8.36
C LEU A 285 -23.64 2.00 -9.46
N ALA A 286 -24.64 2.28 -10.28
CA ALA A 286 -25.01 1.40 -11.39
C ALA A 286 -23.88 1.27 -12.43
N GLY A 287 -23.14 2.34 -12.71
CA GLY A 287 -21.96 2.31 -13.58
C GLY A 287 -20.81 1.46 -13.04
N LEU A 288 -20.68 1.40 -11.71
CA LEU A 288 -19.73 0.53 -11.03
C LEU A 288 -20.23 -0.93 -10.92
N GLY A 289 -21.47 -1.22 -11.33
CA GLY A 289 -22.10 -2.53 -11.17
C GLY A 289 -22.41 -2.90 -9.71
N ILE A 290 -22.62 -1.90 -8.84
CA ILE A 290 -22.92 -2.07 -7.42
C ILE A 290 -24.22 -1.36 -7.03
N THR A 291 -24.70 -1.63 -5.82
CA THR A 291 -25.90 -1.02 -5.22
C THR A 291 -25.57 -0.41 -3.86
N PRO A 292 -26.45 0.39 -3.26
CA PRO A 292 -26.21 0.89 -1.91
C PRO A 292 -25.87 -0.22 -0.90
N SER A 293 -26.47 -1.40 -1.01
CA SER A 293 -26.18 -2.53 -0.12
C SER A 293 -24.78 -3.15 -0.29
N SER A 294 -24.03 -2.73 -1.31
CA SER A 294 -22.59 -3.06 -1.46
C SER A 294 -21.69 -2.26 -0.51
N LEU A 295 -22.26 -1.23 0.17
CA LEU A 295 -21.54 -0.36 1.09
C LEU A 295 -21.87 -0.71 2.53
N VAL A 296 -20.80 -0.77 3.37
CA VAL A 296 -20.90 -1.00 4.81
C VAL A 296 -20.07 0.05 5.54
N LEU A 297 -20.68 0.81 6.45
CA LEU A 297 -19.94 1.76 7.30
C LEU A 297 -18.99 1.01 8.24
N VAL A 298 -17.75 1.43 8.30
CA VAL A 298 -16.69 0.72 9.06
C VAL A 298 -16.96 0.79 10.56
N ASP A 299 -17.25 1.97 11.10
CA ASP A 299 -17.35 2.17 12.54
C ASP A 299 -18.62 1.56 13.18
N THR A 300 -19.69 1.41 12.40
CA THR A 300 -20.97 0.90 12.90
C THR A 300 -21.32 -0.49 12.39
N GLY A 301 -20.69 -0.96 11.31
CA GLY A 301 -21.07 -2.17 10.59
C GLY A 301 -22.42 -2.03 9.85
N GLU A 302 -22.98 -0.82 9.76
CA GLU A 302 -24.24 -0.57 9.06
C GLU A 302 -24.09 -0.81 7.57
N ARG A 303 -24.90 -1.72 7.01
CA ARG A 303 -25.06 -1.88 5.57
C ARG A 303 -26.08 -0.86 5.07
N ILE A 304 -25.69 -0.09 4.06
CA ILE A 304 -26.55 0.95 3.49
C ILE A 304 -27.76 0.31 2.79
N ALA A 305 -28.96 0.61 3.26
CA ALA A 305 -30.18 -0.06 2.81
C ALA A 305 -30.61 0.34 1.39
N ASP A 306 -30.52 1.64 1.10
CA ASP A 306 -31.03 2.23 -0.15
C ASP A 306 -30.35 3.58 -0.46
N GLU A 307 -30.72 4.18 -1.61
CA GLU A 307 -30.18 5.47 -2.03
C GLU A 307 -30.53 6.63 -1.09
N ALA A 308 -31.70 6.59 -0.44
CA ALA A 308 -32.10 7.66 0.47
C ALA A 308 -31.19 7.68 1.70
N ARG A 309 -30.90 6.48 2.26
CA ARG A 309 -29.94 6.35 3.35
C ARG A 309 -28.51 6.72 2.92
N LEU A 310 -28.09 6.35 1.71
CA LEU A 310 -26.79 6.75 1.18
C LEU A 310 -26.67 8.28 1.11
N ARG A 311 -27.67 8.98 0.57
CA ARG A 311 -27.68 10.46 0.52
C ARG A 311 -27.62 11.08 1.91
N GLU A 312 -28.39 10.53 2.86
CA GLU A 312 -28.39 10.99 4.25
C GLU A 312 -27.00 10.88 4.90
N VAL A 313 -26.38 9.70 4.86
CA VAL A 313 -25.04 9.49 5.46
C VAL A 313 -23.99 10.39 4.82
N ARG A 314 -23.98 10.51 3.49
CA ARG A 314 -23.06 11.38 2.75
C ARG A 314 -23.25 12.87 3.10
N ALA A 315 -24.46 13.30 3.46
CA ALA A 315 -24.74 14.67 3.89
C ALA A 315 -24.31 14.95 5.33
N ILE A 316 -24.44 13.96 6.22
CA ILE A 316 -24.12 14.10 7.64
C ILE A 316 -22.59 14.00 7.86
N ASP A 317 -21.98 12.96 7.32
CA ASP A 317 -20.54 12.68 7.49
C ASP A 317 -19.93 12.12 6.20
N PRO A 318 -19.54 13.00 5.26
CA PRO A 318 -18.93 12.57 4.02
C PRO A 318 -17.54 11.92 4.21
N GLY A 319 -16.90 12.13 5.36
CA GLY A 319 -15.61 11.53 5.74
C GLY A 319 -15.74 10.13 6.35
N ALA A 320 -16.94 9.68 6.68
CA ALA A 320 -17.14 8.36 7.26
C ALA A 320 -16.55 7.27 6.35
N THR A 321 -15.76 6.39 6.94
CA THR A 321 -15.13 5.29 6.20
C THR A 321 -16.13 4.18 5.93
N CYS A 322 -16.17 3.70 4.69
CA CYS A 322 -16.99 2.56 4.29
C CYS A 322 -16.18 1.50 3.55
N ILE A 323 -16.62 0.24 3.68
CA ILE A 323 -16.19 -0.87 2.83
C ILE A 323 -17.12 -0.90 1.63
N VAL A 324 -16.54 -1.05 0.43
CA VAL A 324 -17.24 -1.11 -0.84
C VAL A 324 -16.94 -2.44 -1.51
N THR A 325 -17.92 -3.33 -1.62
CA THR A 325 -17.79 -4.58 -2.37
C THR A 325 -18.04 -4.31 -3.85
N PHE A 326 -16.98 -4.34 -4.65
CA PHE A 326 -17.02 -4.11 -6.10
C PHE A 326 -16.92 -5.40 -6.94
N LEU A 327 -16.34 -6.46 -6.37
CA LEU A 327 -16.30 -7.82 -6.92
C LEU A 327 -16.70 -8.82 -5.83
N ASP A 328 -17.58 -9.76 -6.14
CA ASP A 328 -18.00 -10.78 -5.19
C ASP A 328 -17.00 -11.94 -5.16
N GLU A 329 -16.25 -12.08 -4.07
CA GLU A 329 -15.29 -13.18 -3.91
C GLU A 329 -15.96 -14.57 -3.87
N ALA A 330 -17.28 -14.68 -3.64
CA ALA A 330 -18.03 -15.91 -3.74
C ALA A 330 -18.35 -16.30 -5.19
N ASP A 331 -18.43 -15.31 -6.10
CA ASP A 331 -18.66 -15.54 -7.51
C ASP A 331 -17.36 -15.97 -8.23
N PRO A 332 -17.31 -17.14 -8.90
CA PRO A 332 -16.14 -17.56 -9.66
C PRO A 332 -15.72 -16.61 -10.77
N PHE A 333 -16.65 -15.89 -11.40
CA PHE A 333 -16.36 -14.91 -12.44
C PHE A 333 -15.62 -13.70 -11.88
N ASP A 334 -16.10 -13.14 -10.78
CA ASP A 334 -15.46 -12.00 -10.11
C ASP A 334 -14.10 -12.41 -9.53
N ARG A 335 -13.97 -13.61 -8.92
CA ARG A 335 -12.67 -14.14 -8.48
C ARG A 335 -11.67 -14.26 -9.61
N ALA A 336 -12.09 -14.61 -10.81
CA ALA A 336 -11.20 -14.71 -11.96
C ALA A 336 -10.62 -13.32 -12.33
N HIS A 337 -11.36 -12.23 -12.14
CA HIS A 337 -10.84 -10.87 -12.35
C HIS A 337 -9.78 -10.50 -11.31
N LEU A 338 -10.01 -10.82 -10.04
CA LEU A 338 -9.01 -10.62 -8.99
C LEU A 338 -7.73 -11.42 -9.25
N HIS A 339 -7.89 -12.68 -9.63
CA HIS A 339 -6.77 -13.55 -9.96
C HIS A 339 -5.95 -12.98 -11.14
N ARG A 340 -6.62 -12.48 -12.20
CA ARG A 340 -5.96 -11.86 -13.35
C ARG A 340 -5.15 -10.63 -12.98
N ALA A 341 -5.68 -9.76 -12.10
CA ALA A 341 -4.97 -8.59 -11.62
C ALA A 341 -3.68 -8.97 -10.85
N LEU A 342 -3.77 -9.96 -9.96
CA LEU A 342 -2.61 -10.46 -9.21
C LEU A 342 -1.62 -11.21 -10.10
N ALA A 343 -2.10 -12.04 -11.04
CA ALA A 343 -1.27 -12.87 -11.93
C ALA A 343 -0.62 -12.06 -13.06
N TYR A 344 -1.08 -10.81 -13.31
CA TYR A 344 -0.52 -9.98 -14.38
C TYR A 344 1.00 -9.84 -14.24
N PRO A 345 1.78 -9.95 -15.33
CA PRO A 345 3.22 -9.83 -15.29
C PRO A 345 3.68 -8.55 -14.57
N ASP A 346 4.57 -8.72 -13.60
CA ASP A 346 5.13 -7.63 -12.78
C ASP A 346 4.08 -6.82 -11.97
N SER A 347 2.88 -7.38 -11.74
CA SER A 347 1.94 -6.82 -10.76
C SER A 347 2.54 -6.93 -9.36
N ILE A 348 2.57 -5.80 -8.65
CA ILE A 348 3.07 -5.70 -7.27
C ILE A 348 1.93 -6.03 -6.32
N VAL A 349 2.24 -6.68 -5.21
CA VAL A 349 1.29 -6.82 -4.10
C VAL A 349 1.41 -5.59 -3.21
N ALA A 350 0.30 -4.91 -3.00
CA ALA A 350 0.21 -3.81 -2.04
C ALA A 350 -1.08 -3.95 -1.23
N SER A 351 -1.10 -3.45 0.00
CA SER A 351 -2.22 -3.71 0.89
C SER A 351 -3.39 -2.75 0.75
N ASP A 352 -3.10 -1.50 0.43
CA ASP A 352 -4.06 -0.38 0.57
C ASP A 352 -4.68 -0.38 1.98
N ALA A 353 -3.81 -0.66 2.97
CA ALA A 353 -4.19 -0.80 4.37
C ALA A 353 -4.76 0.50 4.93
N MET A 354 -5.85 0.38 5.68
CA MET A 354 -6.58 1.51 6.24
C MET A 354 -6.34 1.65 7.74
N PRO A 355 -6.41 2.87 8.31
CA PRO A 355 -6.35 3.07 9.74
C PRO A 355 -7.34 2.17 10.49
N ILE A 356 -6.96 1.78 11.71
CA ILE A 356 -7.81 1.01 12.60
C ILE A 356 -8.41 1.98 13.60
N SER A 357 -9.73 1.96 13.76
CA SER A 357 -10.44 2.76 14.76
C SER A 357 -11.04 1.88 15.85
N TRP A 358 -11.05 2.40 17.07
CA TRP A 358 -11.81 1.87 18.21
C TRP A 358 -12.78 2.95 18.68
N THR A 359 -13.91 2.54 19.25
CA THR A 359 -14.85 3.49 19.86
C THR A 359 -14.31 3.97 21.20
N GLY A 360 -13.99 5.24 21.32
CA GLY A 360 -13.57 5.87 22.56
C GLY A 360 -14.69 5.96 23.59
N SER A 361 -14.34 6.28 24.83
CA SER A 361 -15.31 6.44 25.93
C SER A 361 -16.34 7.55 25.70
N ASP A 362 -16.01 8.51 24.83
CA ASP A 362 -16.89 9.62 24.40
C ASP A 362 -17.67 9.30 23.11
N GLY A 363 -17.56 8.06 22.59
CA GLY A 363 -18.18 7.61 21.35
C GLY A 363 -17.47 8.03 20.07
N ARG A 364 -16.30 8.70 20.17
CA ARG A 364 -15.51 9.11 19.01
C ARG A 364 -14.49 8.04 18.62
N PRO A 365 -14.07 7.98 17.34
CA PRO A 365 -13.03 7.07 16.91
C PRO A 365 -11.67 7.43 17.53
N VAL A 366 -10.98 6.41 18.03
CA VAL A 366 -9.60 6.47 18.52
C VAL A 366 -8.73 5.61 17.58
N TYR A 367 -7.72 6.19 16.98
CA TYR A 367 -6.85 5.52 16.00
C TYR A 367 -5.52 5.03 16.60
N GLU A 368 -5.10 5.60 17.73
CA GLU A 368 -3.88 5.20 18.40
C GLU A 368 -4.13 4.08 19.41
N GLN A 369 -3.45 2.96 19.22
CA GLN A 369 -3.46 1.82 20.13
C GLN A 369 -2.09 1.20 20.21
N ARG A 370 -1.58 0.99 21.44
CA ARG A 370 -0.25 0.42 21.70
C ARG A 370 -0.29 -0.95 22.38
N GLU A 371 -1.46 -1.38 22.84
CA GLU A 371 -1.60 -2.70 23.45
C GLU A 371 -1.35 -3.81 22.43
N TRP A 372 -0.81 -4.91 22.91
CA TRP A 372 -0.68 -6.14 22.16
C TRP A 372 -0.82 -7.35 23.12
N PRO A 373 -1.66 -8.35 22.83
CA PRO A 373 -2.59 -8.43 21.67
C PRO A 373 -3.56 -7.23 21.58
N LEU A 374 -4.03 -6.93 20.39
CA LEU A 374 -4.96 -5.81 20.19
C LEU A 374 -6.27 -6.03 20.95
N PRO A 375 -6.84 -4.99 21.55
CA PRO A 375 -8.16 -5.08 22.16
C PRO A 375 -9.23 -5.39 21.10
N ALA A 376 -10.28 -6.10 21.52
CA ALA A 376 -11.43 -6.38 20.67
C ALA A 376 -12.14 -5.09 20.21
N GLY A 377 -12.91 -5.17 19.12
CA GLY A 377 -13.71 -4.05 18.62
C GLY A 377 -12.93 -3.04 17.79
N GLY A 378 -11.77 -3.42 17.26
CA GLY A 378 -11.08 -2.64 16.23
C GLY A 378 -11.81 -2.74 14.90
N HIS A 379 -12.03 -1.60 14.24
CA HIS A 379 -12.72 -1.47 12.96
C HIS A 379 -11.76 -1.05 11.86
N THR A 380 -11.68 -1.81 10.80
CA THR A 380 -10.90 -1.52 9.58
C THR A 380 -11.32 -2.49 8.48
N HIS A 381 -10.65 -2.42 7.33
CA HIS A 381 -10.76 -3.46 6.28
C HIS A 381 -9.79 -4.63 6.58
N PRO A 382 -10.14 -5.91 6.35
CA PRO A 382 -9.27 -7.06 6.63
C PRO A 382 -7.94 -7.04 5.86
N ARG A 383 -7.83 -6.29 4.74
CA ARG A 383 -6.58 -6.09 3.99
C ARG A 383 -5.47 -5.43 4.83
N THR A 384 -5.82 -4.71 5.88
CA THR A 384 -4.85 -4.11 6.81
C THR A 384 -4.00 -5.17 7.52
N ALA A 385 -4.54 -6.37 7.75
CA ALA A 385 -3.89 -7.41 8.53
C ALA A 385 -3.53 -8.68 7.73
N GLY A 386 -4.00 -8.82 6.47
CA GLY A 386 -3.90 -10.13 5.81
C GLY A 386 -3.60 -10.12 4.31
N THR A 387 -3.22 -9.00 3.71
CA THR A 387 -3.02 -8.90 2.25
C THR A 387 -1.93 -9.82 1.73
N PHE A 388 -0.77 -9.83 2.38
CA PHE A 388 0.38 -10.61 1.90
C PHE A 388 0.16 -12.10 2.15
N ALA A 389 -0.27 -12.50 3.34
CA ALA A 389 -0.59 -13.89 3.63
C ALA A 389 -1.69 -14.44 2.72
N LYS A 390 -2.77 -13.66 2.46
CA LYS A 390 -3.83 -14.05 1.52
C LYS A 390 -3.32 -14.19 0.10
N SER A 391 -2.49 -13.26 -0.37
CA SER A 391 -1.87 -13.33 -1.71
C SER A 391 -1.02 -14.58 -1.86
N LEU A 392 -0.15 -14.86 -0.89
CA LEU A 392 0.69 -16.06 -0.91
C LEU A 392 -0.13 -17.35 -0.83
N ARG A 393 -1.15 -17.40 0.04
CA ARG A 393 -2.04 -18.55 0.14
C ARG A 393 -2.75 -18.83 -1.19
N LEU A 394 -3.37 -17.83 -1.78
CA LEU A 394 -4.10 -17.97 -3.04
C LEU A 394 -3.19 -18.30 -4.22
N MET A 395 -2.07 -17.56 -4.36
CA MET A 395 -1.28 -17.61 -5.58
C MET A 395 -0.15 -18.64 -5.54
N VAL A 396 0.40 -18.95 -4.37
CA VAL A 396 1.47 -19.96 -4.22
C VAL A 396 0.90 -21.30 -3.76
N LEU A 397 0.13 -21.30 -2.64
CA LEU A 397 -0.25 -22.57 -1.99
C LEU A 397 -1.46 -23.23 -2.63
N GLU A 398 -2.49 -22.47 -3.03
CA GLU A 398 -3.73 -23.00 -3.56
C GLU A 398 -3.71 -23.16 -5.08
N SER A 399 -3.36 -22.10 -5.82
CA SER A 399 -3.40 -22.13 -7.29
C SER A 399 -2.09 -22.52 -7.95
N ALA A 400 -0.96 -22.47 -7.21
CA ALA A 400 0.39 -22.63 -7.74
C ALA A 400 0.68 -21.74 -8.97
N THR A 401 0.03 -20.57 -9.04
CA THR A 401 0.26 -19.58 -10.11
C THR A 401 1.63 -18.93 -9.98
N TRP A 402 2.08 -18.70 -8.74
CA TRP A 402 3.42 -18.20 -8.43
C TRP A 402 4.29 -19.27 -7.80
N SER A 403 5.57 -19.30 -8.17
CA SER A 403 6.60 -19.90 -7.35
C SER A 403 6.90 -19.00 -6.13
N TRP A 404 7.61 -19.51 -5.13
CA TRP A 404 8.08 -18.67 -4.02
C TRP A 404 9.00 -17.55 -4.51
N LEU A 405 9.83 -17.81 -5.52
CA LEU A 405 10.68 -16.80 -6.13
C LEU A 405 9.85 -15.65 -6.71
N GLU A 406 8.80 -15.98 -7.48
CA GLU A 406 7.89 -14.98 -8.04
C GLU A 406 7.11 -14.24 -6.95
N ALA A 407 6.72 -14.92 -5.88
CA ALA A 407 6.04 -14.28 -4.74
C ALA A 407 6.92 -13.21 -4.09
N PHE A 408 8.19 -13.53 -3.75
CA PHE A 408 9.12 -12.54 -3.20
C PHE A 408 9.50 -11.45 -4.20
N ARG A 409 9.52 -11.78 -5.48
CA ARG A 409 9.70 -10.78 -6.53
C ARG A 409 8.61 -9.72 -6.48
N ARG A 410 7.33 -10.13 -6.37
CA ARG A 410 6.16 -9.25 -6.35
C ARG A 410 5.91 -8.54 -5.02
N CYS A 411 6.23 -9.19 -3.90
CA CYS A 411 5.98 -8.64 -2.56
C CYS A 411 7.16 -7.83 -2.01
N SER A 412 8.38 -8.00 -2.55
CA SER A 412 9.58 -7.39 -1.97
C SER A 412 10.45 -6.68 -3.01
N PHE A 413 10.87 -7.39 -4.06
CA PHE A 413 11.86 -6.87 -5.00
C PHE A 413 11.29 -5.78 -5.91
N LEU A 414 10.20 -6.06 -6.62
CA LEU A 414 9.60 -5.09 -7.54
C LEU A 414 9.16 -3.81 -6.83
N PRO A 415 8.45 -3.86 -5.68
CA PRO A 415 8.08 -2.63 -5.00
C PRO A 415 9.29 -1.81 -4.56
N ALA A 416 10.39 -2.44 -4.12
CA ALA A 416 11.62 -1.72 -3.82
C ALA A 416 12.22 -1.04 -5.07
N ARG A 417 12.12 -1.68 -6.25
CA ARG A 417 12.66 -1.14 -7.53
C ARG A 417 11.87 0.06 -8.04
N VAL A 418 10.59 0.20 -7.73
CA VAL A 418 9.80 1.40 -8.07
C VAL A 418 10.44 2.69 -7.53
N LEU A 419 11.15 2.59 -6.41
CA LEU A 419 11.74 3.72 -5.70
C LEU A 419 13.26 3.88 -5.88
N ASP A 420 13.90 3.07 -6.70
CA ASP A 420 15.37 3.04 -6.86
C ASP A 420 15.99 4.37 -7.30
N GLU A 421 15.28 5.11 -8.13
CA GLU A 421 15.76 6.38 -8.66
C GLU A 421 15.61 7.53 -7.67
N VAL A 422 14.55 7.48 -6.88
CA VAL A 422 14.24 8.55 -5.92
C VAL A 422 14.87 8.33 -4.54
N SER A 423 15.22 7.07 -4.19
CA SER A 423 15.74 6.74 -2.87
C SER A 423 16.88 5.72 -2.92
N SER A 424 18.08 6.15 -2.55
CA SER A 424 19.22 5.25 -2.39
C SER A 424 19.01 4.22 -1.29
N GLY A 425 18.23 4.55 -0.26
CA GLY A 425 17.86 3.64 0.82
C GLY A 425 17.06 2.43 0.35
N MET A 426 16.28 2.56 -0.73
CA MET A 426 15.51 1.45 -1.27
C MET A 426 16.35 0.46 -2.08
N ARG A 427 17.54 0.85 -2.54
CA ARG A 427 18.45 -0.05 -3.31
C ARG A 427 18.98 -1.21 -2.50
N SER A 428 18.98 -1.09 -1.15
CA SER A 428 19.40 -2.16 -0.23
C SER A 428 18.25 -3.03 0.28
N LYS A 429 17.01 -2.80 -0.19
CA LYS A 429 15.80 -3.51 0.24
C LYS A 429 15.24 -4.45 -0.84
N GLY A 430 14.39 -5.38 -0.42
CA GLY A 430 13.71 -6.32 -1.31
C GLY A 430 14.56 -7.46 -1.86
N HIS A 431 15.76 -7.66 -1.34
CA HIS A 431 16.67 -8.75 -1.73
C HIS A 431 17.59 -9.16 -0.55
N LEU A 432 18.31 -10.29 -0.70
CA LEU A 432 19.17 -10.86 0.34
C LEU A 432 20.66 -10.91 -0.06
N THR A 433 21.09 -10.15 -1.07
CA THR A 433 22.52 -10.12 -1.41
C THR A 433 23.35 -9.57 -0.24
N VAL A 434 24.59 -10.04 -0.09
CA VAL A 434 25.50 -9.55 0.96
C VAL A 434 25.60 -8.02 0.89
N GLY A 435 25.45 -7.37 2.03
CA GLY A 435 25.40 -5.92 2.18
C GLY A 435 23.98 -5.32 2.11
N ALA A 436 22.96 -6.08 1.74
CA ALA A 436 21.58 -5.63 1.82
C ALA A 436 21.14 -5.37 3.26
N ASP A 437 20.10 -4.56 3.45
CA ASP A 437 19.48 -4.41 4.77
C ASP A 437 18.96 -5.78 5.24
N ALA A 438 19.17 -6.11 6.50
CA ALA A 438 18.63 -7.32 7.10
C ALA A 438 17.15 -7.13 7.45
N ASP A 439 16.36 -6.80 6.44
CA ASP A 439 14.90 -6.78 6.44
C ASP A 439 14.43 -8.13 5.90
N ILE A 440 14.14 -9.08 6.81
CA ILE A 440 14.01 -10.50 6.48
C ILE A 440 12.74 -11.07 7.08
N VAL A 441 12.00 -11.85 6.29
CA VAL A 441 10.87 -12.65 6.77
C VAL A 441 11.18 -14.13 6.71
N VAL A 442 10.81 -14.86 7.75
CA VAL A 442 10.86 -16.32 7.81
C VAL A 442 9.44 -16.86 7.92
N ILE A 443 9.04 -17.64 6.93
CA ILE A 443 7.67 -18.13 6.75
C ILE A 443 7.62 -19.65 6.93
N ASP A 444 6.65 -20.10 7.70
CA ASP A 444 6.23 -21.50 7.76
C ASP A 444 5.12 -21.73 6.71
N PRO A 445 5.42 -22.36 5.58
CA PRO A 445 4.43 -22.56 4.51
C PRO A 445 3.28 -23.48 4.92
N ALA A 446 3.47 -24.31 5.92
CA ALA A 446 2.43 -25.25 6.39
C ALA A 446 1.34 -24.55 7.22
N THR A 447 1.66 -23.40 7.82
CA THR A 447 0.73 -22.65 8.69
C THR A 447 0.37 -21.27 8.14
N LEU A 448 0.92 -20.89 6.99
CA LEU A 448 0.68 -19.58 6.39
C LEU A 448 -0.79 -19.40 6.01
N THR A 449 -1.44 -18.43 6.63
CA THR A 449 -2.83 -18.05 6.31
C THR A 449 -3.16 -16.66 6.81
N ASP A 450 -3.97 -15.94 6.05
CA ASP A 450 -4.72 -14.77 6.50
C ASP A 450 -5.83 -15.20 7.46
N ARG A 451 -6.13 -14.37 8.43
CA ARG A 451 -7.15 -14.68 9.46
C ARG A 451 -8.15 -13.54 9.66
N ALA A 452 -7.81 -12.36 9.17
CA ALA A 452 -8.69 -11.22 9.21
C ALA A 452 -9.93 -11.43 8.33
N THR A 453 -11.08 -11.07 8.84
CA THR A 453 -12.36 -11.11 8.15
C THR A 453 -13.07 -9.76 8.26
N TYR A 454 -14.13 -9.54 7.51
CA TYR A 454 -14.91 -8.29 7.63
C TYR A 454 -15.59 -8.13 9.02
N SER A 455 -15.81 -9.22 9.76
CA SER A 455 -16.37 -9.20 11.11
C SER A 455 -15.30 -9.21 12.22
N ASP A 456 -14.05 -9.57 11.90
CA ASP A 456 -12.90 -9.58 12.81
C ASP A 456 -11.65 -9.13 12.05
N PRO A 457 -11.57 -7.84 11.66
CA PRO A 457 -10.58 -7.34 10.71
C PRO A 457 -9.18 -7.16 11.32
N THR A 458 -9.05 -7.17 12.64
CA THR A 458 -7.78 -6.96 13.34
C THR A 458 -7.09 -8.25 13.75
N ARG A 459 -7.56 -9.39 13.26
CA ARG A 459 -6.98 -10.69 13.55
C ARG A 459 -5.69 -10.90 12.76
N PRO A 460 -4.51 -11.04 13.43
CA PRO A 460 -3.23 -11.14 12.73
C PRO A 460 -3.12 -12.42 11.90
N SER A 461 -2.42 -12.36 10.78
CA SER A 461 -2.05 -13.52 9.96
C SER A 461 -1.22 -14.54 10.75
N ARG A 462 -1.14 -15.76 10.26
CA ARG A 462 -0.27 -16.85 10.77
C ARG A 462 0.76 -17.24 9.72
N GLY A 463 1.86 -17.84 10.19
CA GLY A 463 2.90 -18.41 9.36
C GLY A 463 4.16 -17.57 9.30
N VAL A 464 4.14 -16.29 9.66
CA VAL A 464 5.37 -15.52 9.89
C VAL A 464 5.98 -15.98 11.22
N ARG A 465 7.11 -16.69 11.15
CA ARG A 465 7.81 -17.22 12.32
C ARG A 465 8.84 -16.26 12.88
N GLN A 466 9.57 -15.58 12.00
CA GLN A 466 10.52 -14.53 12.38
C GLN A 466 10.35 -13.37 11.39
N LEU A 467 10.50 -12.17 11.91
CA LEU A 467 10.60 -10.95 11.08
C LEU A 467 11.71 -10.09 11.65
N TYR A 468 12.65 -9.72 10.81
CA TYR A 468 13.75 -8.83 11.18
C TYR A 468 13.64 -7.53 10.40
N VAL A 469 13.83 -6.40 11.06
CA VAL A 469 13.95 -5.09 10.45
C VAL A 469 15.31 -4.52 10.89
N HIS A 470 16.17 -4.21 9.94
CA HIS A 470 17.58 -3.87 10.20
C HIS A 470 18.27 -4.87 11.16
N GLY A 471 17.97 -6.16 11.01
CA GLY A 471 18.53 -7.23 11.83
C GLY A 471 17.97 -7.36 13.24
N ALA A 472 17.12 -6.44 13.67
CA ALA A 472 16.42 -6.55 14.96
C ALA A 472 15.12 -7.36 14.82
N PRO A 473 14.86 -8.35 15.70
CA PRO A 473 13.64 -9.14 15.61
C PRO A 473 12.42 -8.33 16.04
N VAL A 474 11.45 -8.20 15.13
CA VAL A 474 10.11 -7.59 15.35
C VAL A 474 9.06 -8.67 15.61
N VAL A 475 9.21 -9.84 14.94
CA VAL A 475 8.44 -11.04 15.25
C VAL A 475 9.43 -12.14 15.60
N ARG A 476 9.18 -12.84 16.72
CA ARG A 476 9.98 -13.98 17.20
C ARG A 476 9.07 -15.15 17.55
N GLY A 477 9.32 -16.30 16.94
CA GLY A 477 8.52 -17.50 17.17
C GLY A 477 7.02 -17.35 16.80
N GLY A 478 6.69 -16.38 15.95
CA GLY A 478 5.30 -16.07 15.57
C GLY A 478 4.59 -15.06 16.49
N GLU A 479 5.32 -14.42 17.40
CA GLU A 479 4.78 -13.43 18.34
C GLU A 479 5.49 -12.07 18.17
N ILE A 480 4.76 -10.95 18.35
CA ILE A 480 5.31 -9.60 18.29
C ILE A 480 6.27 -9.37 19.47
N VAL A 481 7.44 -8.82 19.17
CA VAL A 481 8.35 -8.24 20.16
C VAL A 481 7.93 -6.78 20.39
N THR A 482 7.13 -6.56 21.42
CA THR A 482 6.40 -5.28 21.63
C THR A 482 7.30 -4.05 21.79
N ASP A 483 8.51 -4.24 22.31
CA ASP A 483 9.48 -3.16 22.55
C ASP A 483 10.44 -2.95 21.36
N ALA A 484 10.35 -3.77 20.31
CA ALA A 484 11.17 -3.66 19.12
C ALA A 484 10.64 -2.55 18.19
N LEU A 485 11.39 -1.46 18.07
CA LEU A 485 11.06 -0.30 17.22
C LEU A 485 12.26 0.05 16.31
N PRO A 486 12.77 -0.90 15.51
CA PRO A 486 13.96 -0.69 14.68
C PRO A 486 13.68 0.05 13.37
N GLY A 487 12.43 0.34 13.08
CA GLY A 487 12.02 0.98 11.83
C GLY A 487 12.70 2.32 11.60
N ARG A 488 13.14 2.54 10.38
CA ARG A 488 13.85 3.74 9.95
C ARG A 488 13.09 4.48 8.85
N PRO A 489 13.25 5.80 8.75
CA PRO A 489 12.67 6.55 7.66
C PRO A 489 13.32 6.17 6.32
N VAL A 490 12.49 5.96 5.31
CA VAL A 490 12.87 5.93 3.90
C VAL A 490 12.55 7.29 3.32
N ARG A 491 13.52 7.91 2.66
CA ARG A 491 13.42 9.28 2.11
C ARG A 491 13.84 9.31 0.65
N GLY A 492 13.32 10.26 -0.08
CA GLY A 492 13.89 10.69 -1.35
C GLY A 492 15.29 11.28 -1.11
N ASP A 493 16.19 11.02 -2.02
CA ASP A 493 17.50 11.65 -2.05
C ASP A 493 17.31 13.12 -2.48
N ALA A 494 17.93 14.06 -1.76
CA ALA A 494 17.83 15.49 -2.06
C ALA A 494 18.67 15.88 -3.29
#